data_7a1b85954da71b11b928d9ce6b0dc24d
#
_entry.id   7a1b85954da71b11b928d9ce6b0dc24d
#
_cell.length_a   1.000
_cell.length_b   1.000
_cell.length_c   1.000
_cell.angle_alpha   90.00
_cell.angle_beta   90.00
_cell.angle_gamma   90.00
#
_symmetry.space_group_name_H-M   'P 1'
#
loop_
_entity.id
_entity.type
_entity.pdbx_description
1 polymer ?
#
loop_
_entity_poly.entity_id
_entity_poly.type
_entity_poly.pdbx_seq_one_letter_code
_entity_poly.pdbx_strand_id
1 'polypeptide(L)'
;MKIKHFLPLLLLLGSNEMLTAQEIALTPQPAHLTVKDGRFEFGNQLKAKVTPYQGDSIRMVFESFKKELQEATGIKVSSTQKEAKARIILDLNPQLPAEAYKLNVSKKQVRIEASRPAGFYYALQTLKQLMPRNVMAGVATSDHSQWS
;
A
#
# COMPACT_ATOMS: atom_id res chain seq x y z
N MET A 1 -46.15 -38.65 43.07
CA MET A 1 -44.84 -38.91 42.35
C MET A 1 -44.51 -37.65 41.56
N LYS A 2 -43.57 -36.83 42.02
CA LYS A 2 -43.23 -35.53 41.45
C LYS A 2 -41.92 -35.69 40.64
N ILE A 3 -42.02 -35.57 39.30
CA ILE A 3 -40.87 -35.63 38.41
C ILE A 3 -40.29 -34.24 38.32
N LYS A 4 -39.04 -34.06 38.82
CA LYS A 4 -38.28 -32.82 38.70
C LYS A 4 -37.56 -32.84 37.34
N HIS A 5 -37.93 -31.95 36.45
CA HIS A 5 -37.18 -31.70 35.21
C HIS A 5 -35.89 -30.97 35.53
N PHE A 6 -34.77 -31.62 35.31
CA PHE A 6 -33.42 -31.04 35.39
C PHE A 6 -33.11 -30.43 34.02
N LEU A 7 -33.05 -29.11 33.96
CA LEU A 7 -32.69 -28.36 32.73
C LEU A 7 -31.17 -28.26 32.65
N PRO A 8 -30.49 -28.79 31.64
CA PRO A 8 -29.06 -28.59 31.55
C PRO A 8 -28.77 -27.15 31.07
N LEU A 9 -28.01 -26.41 31.88
CA LEU A 9 -27.46 -25.11 31.55
C LEU A 9 -26.37 -25.29 30.49
N LEU A 10 -26.68 -24.96 29.24
CA LEU A 10 -25.75 -24.96 28.13
C LEU A 10 -24.80 -23.78 28.26
N LEU A 11 -23.58 -24.02 28.71
CA LEU A 11 -22.49 -23.02 28.79
C LEU A 11 -22.01 -22.73 27.36
N LEU A 12 -22.44 -21.62 26.78
CA LEU A 12 -21.88 -21.06 25.53
C LEU A 12 -20.47 -20.55 25.84
N LEU A 13 -19.45 -21.36 25.55
CA LEU A 13 -18.07 -20.93 25.46
C LEU A 13 -17.93 -20.03 24.22
N GLY A 14 -17.99 -18.72 24.43
CA GLY A 14 -17.67 -17.73 23.40
C GLY A 14 -16.19 -17.86 23.06
N SER A 15 -15.90 -18.37 21.87
CA SER A 15 -14.54 -18.32 21.29
C SER A 15 -14.22 -16.87 20.97
N ASN A 16 -13.42 -16.22 21.81
CA ASN A 16 -12.77 -14.96 21.46
C ASN A 16 -11.71 -15.26 20.40
N GLU A 17 -12.07 -15.11 19.14
CA GLU A 17 -11.08 -15.04 18.08
C GLU A 17 -10.31 -13.73 18.27
N MET A 18 -9.10 -13.85 18.83
CA MET A 18 -8.13 -12.76 18.82
C MET A 18 -7.78 -12.50 17.37
N LEU A 19 -8.30 -11.40 16.79
CA LEU A 19 -7.76 -10.83 15.55
C LEU A 19 -6.29 -10.50 15.82
N THR A 20 -5.40 -11.36 15.37
CA THR A 20 -3.97 -11.04 15.31
C THR A 20 -3.80 -9.95 14.27
N ALA A 21 -3.54 -8.72 14.72
CA ALA A 21 -3.12 -7.65 13.85
C ALA A 21 -1.86 -8.13 13.12
N GLN A 22 -1.93 -8.21 11.79
CA GLN A 22 -0.79 -8.60 10.98
C GLN A 22 0.29 -7.54 11.14
N GLU A 23 1.40 -7.88 11.79
CA GLU A 23 2.53 -6.98 11.98
C GLU A 23 3.16 -6.67 10.61
N ILE A 24 3.10 -5.39 10.21
CA ILE A 24 3.70 -4.92 8.97
C ILE A 24 5.19 -4.71 9.24
N ALA A 25 6.01 -5.68 8.84
CA ALA A 25 7.47 -5.60 8.93
C ALA A 25 8.03 -4.79 7.76
N LEU A 26 8.45 -3.55 8.01
CA LEU A 26 9.12 -2.67 7.06
C LEU A 26 10.61 -2.51 7.43
N THR A 27 11.49 -2.51 6.43
CA THR A 27 12.92 -2.30 6.61
C THR A 27 13.43 -1.22 5.66
N PRO A 28 14.00 -0.11 6.16
CA PRO A 28 14.08 0.28 7.56
C PRO A 28 12.71 0.58 8.17
N GLN A 29 12.61 0.46 9.50
CA GLN A 29 11.36 0.75 10.20
C GLN A 29 11.02 2.24 10.07
N PRO A 30 9.78 2.61 9.67
CA PRO A 30 9.35 3.99 9.60
C PRO A 30 9.36 4.66 10.98
N ALA A 31 9.70 5.95 11.05
CA ALA A 31 9.65 6.71 12.30
C ALA A 31 8.21 6.77 12.88
N HIS A 32 7.22 6.80 12.00
CA HIS A 32 5.80 6.76 12.36
C HIS A 32 5.04 5.86 11.40
N LEU A 33 4.33 4.88 11.93
CA LEU A 33 3.44 3.98 11.19
C LEU A 33 2.06 4.00 11.83
N THR A 34 1.04 4.29 11.02
CA THR A 34 -0.37 4.16 11.43
C THR A 34 -1.07 3.24 10.45
N VAL A 35 -1.57 2.12 10.95
CA VAL A 35 -2.37 1.18 10.16
C VAL A 35 -3.84 1.56 10.27
N LYS A 36 -4.54 1.62 9.14
CA LYS A 36 -5.98 1.90 9.05
C LYS A 36 -6.66 0.76 8.28
N ASP A 37 -7.96 0.61 8.52
CA ASP A 37 -8.75 -0.37 7.80
C ASP A 37 -8.85 -0.06 6.30
N GLY A 38 -8.72 -1.11 5.51
CA GLY A 38 -8.88 -1.08 4.06
C GLY A 38 -7.57 -1.31 3.32
N ARG A 39 -7.72 -1.65 2.04
CA ARG A 39 -6.63 -2.02 1.15
C ARG A 39 -6.71 -1.22 -0.13
N PHE A 40 -5.55 -0.93 -0.72
CA PHE A 40 -5.44 -0.33 -2.04
C PHE A 40 -5.40 -1.44 -3.08
N GLU A 41 -6.34 -1.40 -4.01
CA GLU A 41 -6.37 -2.35 -5.13
C GLU A 41 -5.71 -1.73 -6.35
N PHE A 42 -4.67 -2.38 -6.85
CA PHE A 42 -3.90 -1.87 -7.99
C PHE A 42 -4.69 -1.96 -9.31
N GLY A 43 -5.47 -3.01 -9.53
CA GLY A 43 -6.14 -3.26 -10.82
C GLY A 43 -5.12 -3.45 -11.96
N ASN A 44 -5.62 -3.61 -13.19
CA ASN A 44 -4.75 -3.86 -14.36
C ASN A 44 -4.14 -2.60 -14.96
N GLN A 45 -4.72 -1.44 -14.65
CA GLN A 45 -4.30 -0.14 -15.16
C GLN A 45 -4.39 0.91 -14.07
N LEU A 46 -3.34 1.70 -13.93
CA LEU A 46 -3.28 2.82 -13.00
C LEU A 46 -2.96 4.11 -13.72
N LYS A 47 -3.40 5.22 -13.15
CA LYS A 47 -2.98 6.56 -13.55
C LYS A 47 -2.16 7.18 -12.45
N ALA A 48 -1.02 7.77 -12.81
CA ALA A 48 -0.13 8.45 -11.89
C ALA A 48 0.01 9.93 -12.25
N LYS A 49 0.03 10.77 -11.22
CA LYS A 49 0.40 12.18 -11.32
C LYS A 49 1.72 12.37 -10.61
N VAL A 50 2.71 12.87 -11.33
CA VAL A 50 4.03 13.19 -10.79
C VAL A 50 4.22 14.68 -10.88
N THR A 51 4.49 15.33 -9.76
CA THR A 51 4.79 16.77 -9.72
C THR A 51 6.11 17.05 -10.44
N PRO A 52 6.17 18.05 -11.34
CA PRO A 52 7.42 18.46 -11.97
C PRO A 52 8.48 18.85 -10.95
N TYR A 53 9.73 18.47 -11.22
CA TYR A 53 10.89 18.83 -10.41
C TYR A 53 12.07 19.15 -11.34
N GLN A 54 12.98 20.00 -10.89
CA GLN A 54 14.15 20.35 -11.67
C GLN A 54 14.95 19.11 -12.09
N GLY A 55 15.31 19.02 -13.37
CA GLY A 55 16.10 17.94 -13.94
C GLY A 55 15.39 16.58 -14.06
N ASP A 56 14.08 16.56 -14.08
CA ASP A 56 13.26 15.32 -14.25
C ASP A 56 13.59 14.15 -13.28
N SER A 57 14.37 14.37 -12.27
CA SER A 57 14.90 13.29 -11.40
C SER A 57 13.80 12.55 -10.63
N ILE A 58 12.71 13.23 -10.22
CA ILE A 58 11.56 12.56 -9.60
C ILE A 58 10.86 11.67 -10.63
N ARG A 59 10.73 12.14 -11.87
CA ARG A 59 10.15 11.37 -12.96
C ARG A 59 10.99 10.12 -13.24
N MET A 60 12.32 10.23 -13.28
CA MET A 60 13.21 9.08 -13.49
C MET A 60 13.06 8.02 -12.40
N VAL A 61 13.00 8.43 -11.13
CA VAL A 61 12.75 7.53 -10.00
C VAL A 61 11.40 6.82 -10.15
N PHE A 62 10.38 7.55 -10.57
CA PHE A 62 9.05 6.96 -10.77
C PHE A 62 8.99 6.03 -12.01
N GLU A 63 9.66 6.36 -13.11
CA GLU A 63 9.73 5.50 -14.30
C GLU A 63 10.44 4.16 -13.99
N SER A 64 11.49 4.17 -13.15
CA SER A 64 12.12 2.94 -12.67
C SER A 64 11.15 2.06 -11.90
N PHE A 65 10.44 2.63 -10.93
CA PHE A 65 9.39 1.93 -10.17
C PHE A 65 8.28 1.38 -11.09
N LYS A 66 7.82 2.19 -12.05
CA LYS A 66 6.79 1.79 -13.01
C LYS A 66 7.22 0.59 -13.85
N LYS A 67 8.47 0.60 -14.32
CA LYS A 67 9.05 -0.52 -15.08
C LYS A 67 9.08 -1.79 -14.24
N GLU A 68 9.62 -1.72 -13.03
CA GLU A 68 9.69 -2.86 -12.09
C GLU A 68 8.29 -3.41 -11.77
N LEU A 69 7.32 -2.52 -11.51
CA LEU A 69 5.93 -2.91 -11.25
C LEU A 69 5.32 -3.62 -12.45
N GLN A 70 5.51 -3.10 -13.65
CA GLN A 70 4.98 -3.69 -14.87
C GLN A 70 5.63 -5.05 -15.17
N GLU A 71 6.93 -5.20 -14.99
CA GLU A 71 7.65 -6.44 -15.18
C GLU A 71 7.22 -7.53 -14.20
N ALA A 72 7.01 -7.14 -12.92
CA ALA A 72 6.61 -8.08 -11.88
C ALA A 72 5.12 -8.48 -11.94
N THR A 73 4.25 -7.59 -12.42
CA THR A 73 2.79 -7.75 -12.23
C THR A 73 1.96 -7.64 -13.51
N GLY A 74 2.54 -7.14 -14.59
CA GLY A 74 1.79 -6.78 -15.81
C GLY A 74 0.93 -5.50 -15.68
N ILE A 75 0.90 -4.83 -14.52
CA ILE A 75 0.11 -3.62 -14.30
C ILE A 75 0.69 -2.47 -15.13
N LYS A 76 -0.17 -1.84 -15.94
CA LYS A 76 0.22 -0.69 -16.76
C LYS A 76 -0.05 0.61 -16.03
N VAL A 77 0.97 1.46 -15.91
CA VAL A 77 0.84 2.79 -15.29
C VAL A 77 0.98 3.86 -16.37
N SER A 78 -0.03 4.68 -16.54
CA SER A 78 -0.05 5.84 -17.45
C SER A 78 -0.02 7.16 -16.68
N SER A 79 0.52 8.21 -17.28
CA SER A 79 0.56 9.55 -16.68
C SER A 79 -0.78 10.28 -16.80
N THR A 80 -1.10 11.14 -15.84
CA THR A 80 -2.24 12.05 -15.88
C THR A 80 -1.91 13.35 -15.16
N GLN A 81 -2.43 14.48 -15.65
CA GLN A 81 -2.36 15.76 -14.92
C GLN A 81 -3.58 15.97 -14.00
N LYS A 82 -4.64 15.19 -14.19
CA LYS A 82 -5.89 15.31 -13.42
C LYS A 82 -5.78 14.49 -12.14
N GLU A 83 -5.65 15.17 -11.00
CA GLU A 83 -5.53 14.53 -9.69
C GLU A 83 -6.70 13.59 -9.37
N ALA A 84 -7.94 14.01 -9.69
CA ALA A 84 -9.13 13.19 -9.49
C ALA A 84 -9.11 11.84 -10.24
N LYS A 85 -8.26 11.70 -11.27
CA LYS A 85 -8.07 10.45 -12.02
C LYS A 85 -6.84 9.67 -11.60
N ALA A 86 -5.95 10.27 -10.79
CA ALA A 86 -4.71 9.64 -10.37
C ALA A 86 -4.98 8.68 -9.19
N ARG A 87 -4.45 7.47 -9.32
CA ARG A 87 -4.44 6.46 -8.27
C ARG A 87 -3.11 6.47 -7.50
N ILE A 88 -2.05 6.96 -8.13
CA ILE A 88 -0.75 7.21 -7.51
C ILE A 88 -0.40 8.68 -7.72
N ILE A 89 -0.04 9.37 -6.65
CA ILE A 89 0.34 10.78 -6.68
C ILE A 89 1.69 10.95 -5.99
N LEU A 90 2.61 11.63 -6.67
CA LEU A 90 3.87 12.08 -6.14
C LEU A 90 3.83 13.61 -6.06
N ASP A 91 3.75 14.15 -4.85
CA ASP A 91 3.68 15.59 -4.60
C ASP A 91 4.96 16.09 -3.93
N LEU A 92 5.46 17.24 -4.40
CA LEU A 92 6.60 17.91 -3.78
C LEU A 92 6.16 18.61 -2.48
N ASN A 93 6.83 18.28 -1.37
CA ASN A 93 6.63 18.93 -0.08
C ASN A 93 7.98 19.47 0.45
N PRO A 94 8.29 20.75 0.19
CA PRO A 94 9.57 21.36 0.57
C PRO A 94 9.82 21.43 2.08
N GLN A 95 8.79 21.23 2.91
CA GLN A 95 8.89 21.27 4.37
C GLN A 95 9.51 19.99 4.96
N LEU A 96 9.59 18.92 4.17
CA LEU A 96 10.19 17.68 4.62
C LEU A 96 11.73 17.74 4.52
N PRO A 97 12.47 17.10 5.45
CA PRO A 97 13.90 16.87 5.31
C PRO A 97 14.24 16.15 3.99
N ALA A 98 15.47 16.30 3.51
CA ALA A 98 15.88 15.86 2.16
C ALA A 98 15.59 14.40 1.83
N GLU A 99 15.70 13.49 2.81
CA GLU A 99 15.48 12.06 2.64
C GLU A 99 14.14 11.58 3.24
N ALA A 100 13.44 12.50 3.94
CA ALA A 100 12.16 12.15 4.53
C ALA A 100 11.04 12.09 3.49
N TYR A 101 10.04 11.28 3.79
CA TYR A 101 8.83 11.16 3.00
C TYR A 101 7.60 10.93 3.88
N LYS A 102 6.43 11.21 3.31
CA LYS A 102 5.15 10.74 3.81
C LYS A 102 4.53 9.82 2.77
N LEU A 103 4.12 8.65 3.18
CA LEU A 103 3.41 7.68 2.36
C LEU A 103 2.02 7.44 2.97
N ASN A 104 0.99 7.77 2.22
CA ASN A 104 -0.40 7.52 2.59
C ASN A 104 -1.04 6.57 1.59
N VAL A 105 -1.44 5.39 2.07
CA VAL A 105 -2.15 4.39 1.28
C VAL A 105 -3.59 4.34 1.75
N SER A 106 -4.52 4.60 0.85
CA SER A 106 -5.96 4.54 1.10
C SER A 106 -6.63 3.63 0.06
N LYS A 107 -7.88 3.24 0.27
CA LYS A 107 -8.65 2.45 -0.72
C LYS A 107 -8.69 3.10 -2.11
N LYS A 108 -8.63 4.44 -2.17
CA LYS A 108 -8.76 5.18 -3.43
C LYS A 108 -7.42 5.52 -4.08
N GLN A 109 -6.38 5.76 -3.30
CA GLN A 109 -5.20 6.45 -3.76
C GLN A 109 -3.99 6.17 -2.89
N VAL A 110 -2.83 6.07 -3.52
CA VAL A 110 -1.51 6.15 -2.90
C VAL A 110 -0.97 7.56 -3.11
N ARG A 111 -0.65 8.28 -2.03
CA ARG A 111 -0.03 9.60 -2.09
C ARG A 111 1.33 9.56 -1.42
N ILE A 112 2.32 10.06 -2.12
CA ILE A 112 3.70 10.17 -1.66
C ILE A 112 4.08 11.65 -1.65
N GLU A 113 4.58 12.13 -0.53
CA GLU A 113 5.13 13.47 -0.40
C GLU A 113 6.60 13.38 -0.01
N ALA A 114 7.45 14.13 -0.68
CA ALA A 114 8.88 14.27 -0.34
C ALA A 114 9.41 15.61 -0.85
N SER A 115 10.54 16.08 -0.31
CA SER A 115 11.17 17.32 -0.76
C SER A 115 12.22 17.11 -1.86
N ARG A 116 12.74 15.89 -2.00
CA ARG A 116 13.85 15.54 -2.88
C ARG A 116 13.63 14.17 -3.54
N PRO A 117 14.31 13.89 -4.65
CA PRO A 117 14.23 12.58 -5.32
C PRO A 117 14.53 11.38 -4.42
N ALA A 118 15.47 11.51 -3.49
CA ALA A 118 15.81 10.46 -2.52
C ALA A 118 14.62 10.06 -1.66
N GLY A 119 13.84 11.02 -1.13
CA GLY A 119 12.63 10.74 -0.35
C GLY A 119 11.58 10.01 -1.18
N PHE A 120 11.37 10.38 -2.45
CA PHE A 120 10.47 9.64 -3.34
C PHE A 120 10.96 8.21 -3.59
N TYR A 121 12.26 8.03 -3.79
CA TYR A 121 12.84 6.70 -3.94
C TYR A 121 12.55 5.81 -2.73
N TYR A 122 12.84 6.30 -1.51
CA TYR A 122 12.59 5.54 -0.28
C TYR A 122 11.11 5.24 -0.07
N ALA A 123 10.23 6.20 -0.35
CA ALA A 123 8.79 5.98 -0.27
C ALA A 123 8.30 4.88 -1.22
N LEU A 124 8.82 4.84 -2.45
CA LEU A 124 8.48 3.81 -3.44
C LEU A 124 9.05 2.43 -3.04
N GLN A 125 10.24 2.37 -2.41
CA GLN A 125 10.76 1.12 -1.83
C GLN A 125 9.86 0.62 -0.70
N THR A 126 9.39 1.52 0.18
CA THR A 126 8.41 1.17 1.23
C THR A 126 7.09 0.70 0.63
N LEU A 127 6.58 1.37 -0.40
CA LEU A 127 5.37 0.93 -1.09
C LEU A 127 5.53 -0.48 -1.67
N LYS A 128 6.68 -0.82 -2.25
CA LYS A 128 6.97 -2.18 -2.73
C LYS A 128 6.93 -3.22 -1.60
N GLN A 129 7.46 -2.89 -0.41
CA GLN A 129 7.40 -3.80 0.74
C GLN A 129 5.98 -4.03 1.28
N LEU A 130 5.07 -3.08 1.06
CA LEU A 130 3.66 -3.21 1.41
C LEU A 130 2.86 -4.06 0.40
N MET A 131 3.44 -4.36 -0.75
CA MET A 131 2.81 -5.23 -1.75
C MET A 131 2.93 -6.71 -1.34
N PRO A 132 2.01 -7.58 -1.79
CA PRO A 132 2.10 -9.01 -1.54
C PRO A 132 3.44 -9.59 -2.03
N ARG A 133 3.98 -10.55 -1.30
CA ARG A 133 5.32 -11.11 -1.57
C ARG A 133 5.49 -11.73 -2.95
N ASN A 134 4.44 -12.34 -3.50
CA ASN A 134 4.43 -12.90 -4.85
C ASN A 134 4.69 -11.84 -5.93
N VAL A 135 4.26 -10.60 -5.70
CA VAL A 135 4.53 -9.45 -6.57
C VAL A 135 6.01 -9.08 -6.57
N MET A 136 6.59 -9.01 -5.38
CA MET A 136 8.00 -8.66 -5.22
C MET A 136 8.94 -9.74 -5.77
N ALA A 137 8.49 -11.00 -5.81
CA ALA A 137 9.25 -12.13 -6.34
C ALA A 137 9.19 -12.23 -7.87
N GLY A 138 8.48 -11.35 -8.58
CA GLY A 138 8.32 -11.41 -10.03
C GLY A 138 7.49 -12.60 -10.51
N VAL A 139 6.76 -13.26 -9.62
CA VAL A 139 5.83 -14.33 -9.97
C VAL A 139 4.56 -13.69 -10.48
N ALA A 140 4.42 -13.60 -11.79
CA ALA A 140 3.18 -13.15 -12.42
C ALA A 140 2.06 -14.12 -12.06
N THR A 141 1.18 -13.73 -11.17
CA THR A 141 -0.07 -14.45 -10.94
C THR A 141 -1.09 -13.92 -11.92
N SER A 142 -1.64 -14.80 -12.76
CA SER A 142 -2.72 -14.47 -13.69
C SER A 142 -4.03 -14.10 -12.99
N ASP A 143 -4.10 -14.27 -11.68
CA ASP A 143 -5.26 -13.94 -10.86
C ASP A 143 -5.03 -12.64 -10.11
N HIS A 144 -5.47 -11.53 -10.71
CA HIS A 144 -5.42 -10.20 -10.12
C HIS A 144 -6.43 -9.99 -8.98
N SER A 145 -7.28 -10.98 -8.68
CA SER A 145 -8.29 -10.90 -7.61
C SER A 145 -7.71 -11.07 -6.21
N GLN A 146 -6.47 -11.56 -6.10
CA GLN A 146 -5.81 -11.85 -4.82
C GLN A 146 -4.94 -10.71 -4.26
N TRP A 147 -5.08 -9.50 -4.78
CA TRP A 147 -4.38 -8.30 -4.29
C TRP A 147 -5.11 -7.58 -3.14
N SER A 148 -5.99 -8.28 -2.49
CA SER A 148 -6.79 -7.76 -1.38
C SER A 148 -6.17 -8.04 -0.02
#